data_c3c36fda5c487b58898abdc40f14ff5f
#
_entry.id   c3c36fda5c487b58898abdc40f14ff5f
#
_cell.length_a   1.000
_cell.length_b   1.000
_cell.length_c   1.000
_cell.angle_alpha   90.00
_cell.angle_beta   90.00
_cell.angle_gamma   90.00
#
_symmetry.space_group_name_H-M   'P 1'
#
loop_
_entity.id
_entity.type
_entity.pdbx_description
1 polymer ?
#
loop_
_entity_poly.entity_id
_entity_poly.type
_entity_poly.pdbx_seq_one_letter_code
_entity_poly.pdbx_strand_id
1 'polypeptide(L)'
;MNIFENAKWIWRDADAEKEEYVFFEKTFNCDPERVCLFIAAETDYIAYVNEKRVSFNQFSGYRNEKYYDEIDISSFCQKGENTLRVTVRHEGVNSACRISDGAGLIFSVRENEKEIAFSDEETLSSLSSEYTSYIVRHITGQLGLSSTMDSREKKEEKKRSREVSLCMNLLPRPVKPLEILEKRRAVPIETSGRRIYDLGREECGYLYLRVKCESEGLVRVVYGEHVTDGCVRYRIGGRDFSLDFNCRAGESYFEQLFVRVAGRYFEVFGDTEVLEIGLIPVLYPLTEKPIDEKIKGLDRRIYETAVRTLRLCMHTHYEDCPWREQALYVLDSRNQMLCGYDAFFESDFQRANLVFISKGKREDSLLELTYPAVNTPAIPFFSVMYPVAVYEYVCATGDKSIIPEVVDTMRGIMNTLYGRITDRGLIPNLPSPYWNFYEWSDFSAGHNELGNNAPRAEKYDLILNCAFIYSAERFSALCEEIGESADFDLDSIKEAVSREFFMPESGAFKLSSAYDTVSQLGCAFALLVGLGDERTLSFVRCEREGVIPATLSMLGYVYDALIKSDENAVEFVLDDIRKKYSYMLEKGATSFWETINGDSDFANAGSLCHGWSAMPIYYLNRLL
;
A
#
# COMPACT_ATOMS: atom_id res chain seq x y z
N MET A 1 10.95 -30.84 -3.73
CA MET A 1 11.16 -30.91 -5.19
C MET A 1 11.69 -29.55 -5.65
N ASN A 2 12.73 -29.52 -6.48
CA ASN A 2 13.19 -28.25 -7.05
C ASN A 2 12.27 -27.89 -8.22
N ILE A 3 11.47 -26.83 -8.06
CA ILE A 3 10.48 -26.41 -9.08
C ILE A 3 11.17 -25.92 -10.35
N PHE A 4 12.32 -25.26 -10.21
CA PHE A 4 13.13 -24.69 -11.30
C PHE A 4 14.39 -25.53 -11.52
N GLU A 5 14.22 -26.86 -11.75
CA GLU A 5 15.31 -27.82 -11.80
C GLU A 5 16.33 -27.51 -12.91
N ASN A 6 15.85 -27.23 -14.12
CA ASN A 6 16.65 -26.89 -15.28
C ASN A 6 16.54 -25.42 -15.69
N ALA A 7 15.59 -24.68 -15.14
CA ALA A 7 15.34 -23.30 -15.48
C ALA A 7 16.49 -22.37 -15.07
N LYS A 8 16.76 -21.39 -15.91
CA LYS A 8 17.76 -20.36 -15.71
C LYS A 8 17.12 -19.00 -15.73
N TRP A 9 17.68 -18.05 -14.98
CA TRP A 9 17.37 -16.64 -15.19
C TRP A 9 17.90 -16.23 -16.56
N ILE A 10 17.03 -15.70 -17.39
CA ILE A 10 17.35 -15.27 -18.76
C ILE A 10 16.99 -13.82 -18.99
N TRP A 11 17.74 -13.15 -19.85
CA TRP A 11 17.41 -11.86 -20.39
C TRP A 11 17.76 -11.80 -21.88
N ARG A 12 17.37 -10.71 -22.57
CA ARG A 12 17.65 -10.53 -24.00
C ARG A 12 19.14 -10.31 -24.27
N ASP A 13 19.80 -9.50 -23.45
CA ASP A 13 21.20 -9.14 -23.52
C ASP A 13 21.91 -9.41 -22.18
N ALA A 14 23.22 -9.28 -22.14
CA ALA A 14 23.99 -9.49 -20.91
C ALA A 14 23.71 -8.42 -19.86
N ASP A 15 23.52 -7.18 -20.32
CA ASP A 15 23.19 -6.02 -19.49
C ASP A 15 21.83 -5.49 -19.89
N ALA A 16 21.05 -5.06 -18.90
CA ALA A 16 19.76 -4.44 -19.09
C ALA A 16 19.82 -2.93 -18.82
N GLU A 17 19.04 -2.17 -19.57
CA GLU A 17 18.86 -0.75 -19.33
C GLU A 17 17.55 -0.48 -18.57
N LYS A 18 17.44 0.72 -17.98
CA LYS A 18 16.21 1.14 -17.30
C LYS A 18 15.04 1.25 -18.28
N GLU A 19 13.87 0.88 -17.79
CA GLU A 19 12.61 0.91 -18.54
C GLU A 19 12.71 0.11 -19.85
N GLU A 20 13.14 -1.14 -19.72
CA GLU A 20 13.27 -2.07 -20.84
C GLU A 20 12.11 -3.06 -20.84
N TYR A 21 11.48 -3.24 -22.00
CA TYR A 21 10.41 -4.21 -22.20
C TYR A 21 10.88 -5.30 -23.16
N VAL A 22 10.97 -6.53 -22.64
CA VAL A 22 11.43 -7.69 -23.39
C VAL A 22 10.30 -8.71 -23.54
N PHE A 23 10.08 -9.12 -24.77
CA PHE A 23 9.18 -10.19 -25.14
C PHE A 23 9.94 -11.51 -25.21
N PHE A 24 9.41 -12.56 -24.58
CA PHE A 24 9.95 -13.92 -24.60
C PHE A 24 8.94 -14.90 -25.18
N GLU A 25 9.45 -15.89 -25.91
CA GLU A 25 8.63 -16.95 -26.51
C GLU A 25 9.28 -18.32 -26.37
N LYS A 26 8.50 -19.30 -25.90
CA LYS A 26 8.90 -20.71 -25.79
C LYS A 26 7.78 -21.61 -26.22
N THR A 27 8.05 -22.56 -27.15
CA THR A 27 7.12 -23.62 -27.50
C THR A 27 7.30 -24.84 -26.61
N PHE A 28 6.21 -25.55 -26.32
CA PHE A 28 6.22 -26.79 -25.55
C PHE A 28 5.10 -27.73 -25.98
N ASN A 29 5.27 -29.01 -25.70
CA ASN A 29 4.26 -30.02 -25.96
C ASN A 29 3.72 -30.59 -24.66
N CYS A 30 2.40 -30.75 -24.54
CA CYS A 30 1.76 -31.34 -23.36
C CYS A 30 0.49 -32.12 -23.72
N ASP A 31 0.03 -32.92 -22.76
CA ASP A 31 -1.37 -33.38 -22.68
C ASP A 31 -2.06 -32.53 -21.57
N PRO A 32 -3.13 -31.77 -21.84
CA PRO A 32 -3.60 -30.68 -21.01
C PRO A 32 -4.35 -31.12 -19.73
N GLU A 33 -4.11 -32.31 -19.19
CA GLU A 33 -4.82 -32.82 -18.01
C GLU A 33 -4.41 -32.08 -16.72
N ARG A 34 -3.14 -31.74 -16.56
CA ARG A 34 -2.60 -31.00 -15.40
C ARG A 34 -1.30 -30.32 -15.75
N VAL A 35 -1.40 -29.09 -16.22
CA VAL A 35 -0.24 -28.28 -16.64
C VAL A 35 -0.16 -27.01 -15.80
N CYS A 36 0.95 -26.80 -15.10
CA CYS A 36 1.21 -25.62 -14.29
C CYS A 36 2.40 -24.84 -14.83
N LEU A 37 2.27 -23.53 -14.85
CA LEU A 37 3.35 -22.57 -15.09
C LEU A 37 3.82 -22.01 -13.74
N PHE A 38 5.12 -22.15 -13.46
CA PHE A 38 5.81 -21.45 -12.39
C PHE A 38 6.65 -20.35 -13.00
N ILE A 39 6.49 -19.12 -12.54
CA ILE A 39 7.10 -17.94 -13.18
C ILE A 39 7.46 -16.86 -12.18
N ALA A 40 8.61 -16.23 -12.37
CA ALA A 40 9.00 -15.00 -11.70
C ALA A 40 9.79 -14.09 -12.65
N ALA A 41 9.63 -12.79 -12.50
CA ALA A 41 10.32 -11.79 -13.30
C ALA A 41 10.81 -10.60 -12.47
N GLU A 42 11.81 -9.91 -12.95
CA GLU A 42 12.29 -8.65 -12.42
C GLU A 42 12.18 -7.59 -13.51
N THR A 43 11.24 -6.67 -13.44
CA THR A 43 10.41 -6.19 -12.31
C THR A 43 8.99 -6.74 -12.31
N ASP A 44 8.36 -6.83 -13.49
CA ASP A 44 6.95 -7.20 -13.68
C ASP A 44 6.76 -7.95 -14.99
N TYR A 45 5.68 -8.73 -15.11
CA TYR A 45 5.43 -9.55 -16.30
C TYR A 45 3.95 -9.62 -16.66
N ILE A 46 3.70 -9.97 -17.94
CA ILE A 46 2.41 -10.41 -18.48
C ILE A 46 2.66 -11.71 -19.25
N ALA A 47 1.95 -12.79 -18.89
CA ALA A 47 2.10 -14.10 -19.51
C ALA A 47 0.85 -14.52 -20.30
N TYR A 48 1.08 -15.14 -21.46
CA TYR A 48 0.06 -15.68 -22.35
C TYR A 48 0.39 -17.11 -22.72
N VAL A 49 -0.63 -17.94 -22.81
CA VAL A 49 -0.56 -19.27 -23.41
C VAL A 49 -1.55 -19.32 -24.58
N ASN A 50 -1.05 -19.66 -25.78
CA ASN A 50 -1.88 -19.70 -27.01
C ASN A 50 -2.71 -18.41 -27.19
N GLU A 51 -2.06 -17.23 -27.06
CA GLU A 51 -2.64 -15.88 -27.18
C GLU A 51 -3.64 -15.50 -26.07
N LYS A 52 -3.90 -16.37 -25.10
CA LYS A 52 -4.78 -16.07 -23.97
C LYS A 52 -3.93 -15.68 -22.75
N ARG A 53 -4.24 -14.53 -22.15
CA ARG A 53 -3.57 -14.07 -20.92
C ARG A 53 -3.86 -15.03 -19.77
N VAL A 54 -2.82 -15.52 -19.12
CA VAL A 54 -2.90 -16.46 -17.99
C VAL A 54 -2.49 -15.83 -16.67
N SER A 55 -1.59 -14.83 -16.69
CA SER A 55 -1.14 -14.13 -15.48
C SER A 55 -0.52 -12.78 -15.81
N PHE A 56 -0.41 -11.94 -14.79
CA PHE A 56 0.28 -10.66 -14.81
C PHE A 56 0.52 -10.19 -13.36
N ASN A 57 1.30 -9.15 -13.15
CA ASN A 57 1.56 -8.51 -11.86
C ASN A 57 2.42 -9.34 -10.92
N GLN A 58 3.73 -9.15 -11.04
CA GLN A 58 4.73 -9.73 -10.15
C GLN A 58 4.58 -9.21 -8.71
N PHE A 59 4.61 -10.12 -7.73
CA PHE A 59 4.73 -9.73 -6.32
C PHE A 59 6.16 -9.27 -6.04
N SER A 60 6.32 -8.08 -5.46
CA SER A 60 7.64 -7.51 -5.13
C SER A 60 8.31 -8.25 -3.98
N GLY A 61 9.63 -8.43 -4.04
CA GLY A 61 10.44 -9.06 -3.01
C GLY A 61 11.46 -8.12 -2.39
N TYR A 62 12.06 -8.55 -1.28
CA TYR A 62 13.25 -7.94 -0.72
C TYR A 62 14.49 -8.30 -1.53
N ARG A 63 15.61 -7.64 -1.24
CA ARG A 63 16.89 -7.94 -1.88
C ARG A 63 17.24 -9.42 -1.74
N ASN A 64 17.65 -10.05 -2.85
CA ASN A 64 17.93 -11.47 -2.95
C ASN A 64 16.74 -12.41 -2.67
N GLU A 65 15.51 -11.91 -2.60
CA GLU A 65 14.27 -12.69 -2.56
C GLU A 65 13.39 -12.35 -3.74
N LYS A 66 12.84 -13.38 -4.40
CA LYS A 66 11.85 -13.20 -5.45
C LYS A 66 10.71 -14.19 -5.24
N TYR A 67 9.50 -13.73 -5.44
CA TYR A 67 8.30 -14.56 -5.34
C TYR A 67 7.89 -15.05 -6.71
N TYR A 68 7.66 -16.36 -6.83
CA TYR A 68 7.12 -16.93 -8.05
C TYR A 68 5.62 -17.15 -7.96
N ASP A 69 4.95 -17.06 -9.10
CA ASP A 69 3.56 -17.43 -9.27
C ASP A 69 3.45 -18.88 -9.71
N GLU A 70 2.47 -19.61 -9.16
CA GLU A 70 2.04 -20.93 -9.59
C GLU A 70 0.67 -20.81 -10.25
N ILE A 71 0.58 -21.15 -11.54
CA ILE A 71 -0.59 -20.88 -12.38
C ILE A 71 -1.02 -22.17 -13.07
N ASP A 72 -2.24 -22.64 -12.80
CA ASP A 72 -2.84 -23.71 -13.60
C ASP A 72 -3.18 -23.20 -15.00
N ILE A 73 -2.46 -23.69 -16.00
CA ILE A 73 -2.64 -23.33 -17.41
C ILE A 73 -3.32 -24.43 -18.22
N SER A 74 -3.82 -25.50 -17.59
CA SER A 74 -4.42 -26.65 -18.25
C SER A 74 -5.53 -26.24 -19.24
N SER A 75 -6.43 -25.35 -18.84
CA SER A 75 -7.55 -24.88 -19.65
C SER A 75 -7.14 -23.98 -20.83
N PHE A 76 -5.90 -23.52 -20.86
CA PHE A 76 -5.33 -22.69 -21.92
C PHE A 76 -4.49 -23.51 -22.91
N CYS A 77 -4.11 -24.73 -22.53
CA CYS A 77 -3.33 -25.64 -23.34
C CYS A 77 -4.22 -26.49 -24.28
N GLN A 78 -3.64 -26.91 -25.38
CA GLN A 78 -4.17 -27.93 -26.25
C GLN A 78 -3.25 -29.15 -26.26
N LYS A 79 -3.76 -30.32 -26.70
CA LYS A 79 -2.93 -31.51 -26.86
C LYS A 79 -1.90 -31.29 -27.97
N GLY A 80 -0.64 -31.52 -27.68
CA GLY A 80 0.47 -31.28 -28.58
C GLY A 80 1.13 -29.93 -28.34
N GLU A 81 1.47 -29.24 -29.43
CA GLU A 81 2.25 -28.00 -29.38
C GLU A 81 1.46 -26.80 -28.82
N ASN A 82 2.06 -26.08 -27.88
CA ASN A 82 1.56 -24.87 -27.28
C ASN A 82 2.68 -23.80 -27.24
N THR A 83 2.30 -22.53 -27.10
CA THR A 83 3.24 -21.42 -27.07
C THR A 83 3.02 -20.61 -25.80
N LEU A 84 4.07 -20.53 -24.96
CA LEU A 84 4.16 -19.56 -23.87
C LEU A 84 4.78 -18.26 -24.39
N ARG A 85 4.12 -17.13 -24.15
CA ARG A 85 4.63 -15.78 -24.43
C ARG A 85 4.62 -14.96 -23.16
N VAL A 86 5.73 -14.26 -22.88
CA VAL A 86 5.87 -13.41 -21.69
C VAL A 86 6.45 -12.08 -22.10
N THR A 87 5.74 -10.99 -21.78
CA THR A 87 6.33 -9.65 -21.83
C THR A 87 6.80 -9.29 -20.42
N VAL A 88 8.07 -8.96 -20.27
CA VAL A 88 8.68 -8.55 -19.01
C VAL A 88 9.05 -7.09 -19.09
N ARG A 89 8.69 -6.32 -18.08
CA ARG A 89 9.17 -4.95 -17.85
C ARG A 89 10.32 -4.98 -16.85
N HIS A 90 11.47 -4.51 -17.21
CA HIS A 90 12.54 -4.17 -16.29
C HIS A 90 12.55 -2.65 -16.05
N GLU A 91 12.08 -2.23 -14.89
CA GLU A 91 12.01 -0.81 -14.56
C GLU A 91 13.37 -0.23 -14.18
N GLY A 92 14.20 -1.01 -13.49
CA GLY A 92 15.59 -0.64 -13.15
C GLY A 92 15.72 0.50 -12.14
N VAL A 93 14.66 0.78 -11.36
CA VAL A 93 14.64 1.79 -10.29
C VAL A 93 13.93 1.27 -9.05
N ASN A 94 14.37 1.74 -7.88
CA ASN A 94 13.65 1.51 -6.63
C ASN A 94 12.43 2.43 -6.52
N SER A 95 11.42 1.96 -5.78
CA SER A 95 10.24 2.75 -5.42
C SER A 95 9.88 2.53 -3.95
N ALA A 96 8.73 3.05 -3.49
CA ALA A 96 8.27 2.85 -2.12
C ALA A 96 7.87 1.39 -1.80
N CYS A 97 7.65 0.56 -2.82
CA CYS A 97 7.23 -0.84 -2.66
C CYS A 97 7.97 -1.80 -3.60
N ARG A 98 9.18 -1.40 -4.03
CA ARG A 98 9.98 -2.20 -4.96
C ARG A 98 11.48 -1.93 -4.82
N ILE A 99 12.25 -3.01 -4.79
CA ILE A 99 13.71 -2.99 -4.85
C ILE A 99 14.11 -3.59 -6.19
N SER A 100 14.93 -2.86 -6.96
CA SER A 100 15.45 -3.33 -8.24
C SER A 100 16.77 -4.08 -8.04
N ASP A 101 16.81 -5.35 -8.44
CA ASP A 101 17.95 -6.27 -8.24
C ASP A 101 18.53 -6.82 -9.55
N GLY A 102 18.28 -6.17 -10.68
CA GLY A 102 18.70 -6.61 -12.00
C GLY A 102 17.52 -6.97 -12.90
N ALA A 103 17.76 -7.44 -14.10
CA ALA A 103 16.72 -7.85 -15.04
C ALA A 103 16.73 -9.35 -15.24
N GLY A 104 15.55 -9.97 -15.30
CA GLY A 104 15.47 -11.40 -15.55
C GLY A 104 14.05 -11.95 -15.60
N LEU A 105 13.94 -13.06 -16.29
CA LEU A 105 12.78 -13.95 -16.32
C LEU A 105 13.22 -15.35 -15.98
N ILE A 106 12.50 -16.03 -15.10
CA ILE A 106 12.64 -17.47 -14.87
C ILE A 106 11.26 -18.11 -14.92
N PHE A 107 11.15 -19.24 -15.63
CA PHE A 107 9.90 -20.02 -15.64
C PHE A 107 10.16 -21.52 -15.80
N SER A 108 9.23 -22.31 -15.31
CA SER A 108 9.14 -23.75 -15.49
C SER A 108 7.69 -24.13 -15.82
N VAL A 109 7.48 -24.84 -16.92
CA VAL A 109 6.19 -25.45 -17.27
C VAL A 109 6.23 -26.91 -16.89
N ARG A 110 5.30 -27.36 -16.07
CA ARG A 110 5.26 -28.73 -15.57
C ARG A 110 3.94 -29.40 -15.92
N GLU A 111 4.05 -30.60 -16.47
CA GLU A 111 2.92 -31.51 -16.65
C GLU A 111 2.96 -32.54 -15.52
N ASN A 112 1.93 -32.52 -14.66
CA ASN A 112 1.96 -33.20 -13.38
C ASN A 112 3.21 -32.75 -12.55
N GLU A 113 4.16 -33.64 -12.29
CA GLU A 113 5.40 -33.33 -11.58
C GLU A 113 6.62 -33.21 -12.49
N LYS A 114 6.47 -33.43 -13.80
CA LYS A 114 7.57 -33.43 -14.77
C LYS A 114 7.73 -32.04 -15.40
N GLU A 115 8.92 -31.49 -15.35
CA GLU A 115 9.28 -30.28 -16.11
C GLU A 115 9.35 -30.60 -17.60
N ILE A 116 8.50 -29.93 -18.41
CA ILE A 116 8.38 -30.15 -19.86
C ILE A 116 8.90 -28.99 -20.69
N ALA A 117 8.97 -27.79 -20.10
CA ALA A 117 9.65 -26.63 -20.69
C ALA A 117 10.14 -25.71 -19.57
N PHE A 118 11.19 -24.95 -19.85
CA PHE A 118 11.80 -24.05 -18.89
C PHE A 118 12.54 -22.92 -19.61
N SER A 119 12.84 -21.86 -18.85
CA SER A 119 13.64 -20.75 -19.32
C SER A 119 15.12 -21.15 -19.47
N ASP A 120 15.64 -20.93 -20.66
CA ASP A 120 17.02 -21.27 -21.07
C ASP A 120 17.46 -20.38 -22.27
N GLU A 121 18.67 -20.59 -22.76
CA GLU A 121 19.17 -19.88 -23.93
C GLU A 121 18.45 -20.20 -25.25
N GLU A 122 17.68 -21.29 -25.32
CA GLU A 122 16.82 -21.62 -26.47
C GLU A 122 15.50 -20.83 -26.47
N THR A 123 15.17 -20.17 -25.37
CA THR A 123 14.01 -19.27 -25.31
C THR A 123 14.27 -18.06 -26.20
N LEU A 124 13.37 -17.77 -27.13
CA LEU A 124 13.49 -16.63 -28.02
C LEU A 124 13.12 -15.32 -27.30
N SER A 125 13.81 -14.26 -27.59
CA SER A 125 13.54 -12.91 -27.03
C SER A 125 13.69 -11.80 -28.06
N SER A 126 12.90 -10.73 -27.92
CA SER A 126 12.99 -9.48 -28.66
C SER A 126 12.62 -8.30 -27.77
N LEU A 127 12.88 -7.07 -28.18
CA LEU A 127 12.21 -5.92 -27.58
C LEU A 127 10.72 -6.01 -27.86
N SER A 128 9.89 -5.55 -26.92
CA SER A 128 8.44 -5.52 -27.11
C SER A 128 8.05 -4.61 -28.28
N SER A 129 7.12 -5.07 -29.12
CA SER A 129 6.51 -4.24 -30.16
C SER A 129 5.41 -3.33 -29.60
N GLU A 130 4.79 -3.72 -28.48
CA GLU A 130 3.65 -3.02 -27.86
C GLU A 130 4.06 -1.90 -26.89
N TYR A 131 5.28 -1.98 -26.34
CA TYR A 131 5.81 -1.00 -25.39
C TYR A 131 7.10 -0.37 -25.93
N THR A 132 7.30 0.91 -25.61
CA THR A 132 8.52 1.61 -26.01
C THR A 132 9.52 1.58 -24.85
N SER A 133 10.63 0.86 -25.05
CA SER A 133 11.73 0.80 -24.08
C SER A 133 12.52 2.10 -23.99
N TYR A 134 13.26 2.28 -22.89
CA TYR A 134 14.25 3.33 -22.62
C TYR A 134 13.69 4.74 -22.42
N ILE A 135 12.37 4.89 -22.25
CA ILE A 135 11.75 6.17 -21.92
C ILE A 135 11.62 6.30 -20.41
N VAL A 136 12.65 6.80 -19.76
CA VAL A 136 12.70 7.00 -18.30
C VAL A 136 11.93 8.26 -17.93
N ARG A 137 10.67 8.09 -17.48
CA ARG A 137 9.82 9.19 -17.01
C ARG A 137 9.13 8.79 -15.70
N HIS A 138 9.48 9.48 -14.62
CA HIS A 138 8.90 9.20 -13.30
C HIS A 138 7.45 9.68 -13.21
N ILE A 139 6.60 8.84 -12.61
CA ILE A 139 5.31 9.27 -12.09
C ILE A 139 5.56 9.97 -10.76
N THR A 140 6.12 9.25 -9.78
CA THR A 140 6.58 9.77 -8.48
C THR A 140 7.79 8.94 -8.03
N GLY A 141 8.49 9.39 -6.98
CA GLY A 141 9.51 8.56 -6.33
C GLY A 141 8.93 7.31 -5.66
N GLN A 142 7.66 7.38 -5.21
CA GLN A 142 6.97 6.26 -4.58
C GLN A 142 6.48 5.22 -5.59
N LEU A 143 5.94 5.67 -6.74
CA LEU A 143 5.33 4.78 -7.75
C LEU A 143 6.33 4.26 -8.79
N GLY A 144 7.46 4.93 -8.98
CA GLY A 144 8.44 4.59 -10.01
C GLY A 144 8.14 5.23 -11.37
N LEU A 145 8.35 4.48 -12.46
CA LEU A 145 8.29 5.00 -13.82
C LEU A 145 6.92 4.82 -14.48
N SER A 146 6.54 5.80 -15.29
CA SER A 146 5.43 5.70 -16.25
C SER A 146 5.80 4.78 -17.40
N SER A 147 4.83 4.41 -18.23
CA SER A 147 5.07 3.62 -19.43
C SER A 147 4.59 4.33 -20.69
N THR A 148 5.14 3.90 -21.83
CA THR A 148 4.72 4.33 -23.16
C THR A 148 4.34 3.11 -24.00
N MET A 149 3.07 3.02 -24.43
CA MET A 149 2.63 2.00 -25.39
C MET A 149 2.77 2.48 -26.84
N ASP A 150 2.80 1.53 -27.75
CA ASP A 150 3.03 1.82 -29.16
C ASP A 150 2.21 0.87 -30.07
N SER A 151 1.39 1.42 -30.95
CA SER A 151 0.60 0.66 -31.93
C SER A 151 1.19 0.73 -33.33
N ARG A 152 2.28 1.43 -33.53
CA ARG A 152 2.96 1.52 -34.83
C ARG A 152 3.67 0.20 -35.12
N GLU A 153 3.72 -0.19 -36.39
CA GLU A 153 4.39 -1.42 -36.77
C GLU A 153 5.90 -1.34 -36.47
N LYS A 154 6.39 -2.33 -35.74
CA LYS A 154 7.82 -2.51 -35.45
C LYS A 154 8.25 -3.89 -35.93
N LYS A 155 9.46 -4.00 -36.49
CA LYS A 155 10.05 -5.30 -36.77
C LYS A 155 10.55 -5.93 -35.48
N GLU A 156 10.03 -7.09 -35.17
CA GLU A 156 10.55 -7.92 -34.08
C GLU A 156 11.83 -8.65 -34.54
N GLU A 157 12.94 -8.34 -33.90
CA GLU A 157 14.20 -9.06 -34.12
C GLU A 157 14.38 -10.09 -33.01
N LYS A 158 13.79 -11.28 -33.23
CA LYS A 158 13.90 -12.40 -32.30
C LYS A 158 15.32 -13.00 -32.34
N LYS A 159 15.90 -13.20 -31.15
CA LYS A 159 17.17 -13.90 -30.96
C LYS A 159 17.07 -14.85 -29.76
N ARG A 160 18.02 -15.73 -29.60
CA ARG A 160 18.15 -16.56 -28.41
C ARG A 160 18.43 -15.67 -27.19
N SER A 161 17.81 -16.00 -26.08
CA SER A 161 18.06 -15.35 -24.79
C SER A 161 19.45 -15.68 -24.27
N ARG A 162 19.90 -14.92 -23.28
CA ARG A 162 21.14 -15.18 -22.54
C ARG A 162 20.84 -15.51 -21.11
N GLU A 163 21.58 -16.46 -20.56
CA GLU A 163 21.58 -16.70 -19.11
C GLU A 163 22.18 -15.49 -18.39
N VAL A 164 21.51 -15.05 -17.31
CA VAL A 164 21.95 -13.95 -16.44
C VAL A 164 22.12 -14.46 -15.02
N SER A 165 23.09 -13.92 -14.31
CA SER A 165 23.41 -14.35 -12.93
C SER A 165 22.60 -13.51 -11.94
N LEU A 166 21.41 -13.96 -11.57
CA LEU A 166 20.64 -13.41 -10.46
C LEU A 166 20.65 -14.40 -9.30
N CYS A 167 21.28 -14.00 -8.18
CA CYS A 167 21.32 -14.83 -6.98
C CYS A 167 20.09 -14.52 -6.11
N MET A 168 18.95 -15.17 -6.44
CA MET A 168 17.67 -14.95 -5.77
C MET A 168 17.16 -16.21 -5.11
N ASN A 169 16.71 -16.09 -3.86
CA ASN A 169 15.93 -17.11 -3.19
C ASN A 169 14.49 -17.04 -3.72
N LEU A 170 14.05 -18.10 -4.40
CA LEU A 170 12.71 -18.18 -4.97
C LEU A 170 11.71 -18.71 -3.94
N LEU A 171 10.72 -17.92 -3.61
CA LEU A 171 9.66 -18.22 -2.65
C LEU A 171 8.29 -18.25 -3.35
N PRO A 172 7.31 -19.02 -2.88
CA PRO A 172 5.96 -18.95 -3.40
C PRO A 172 5.32 -17.60 -3.05
N ARG A 173 4.49 -17.06 -3.96
CA ARG A 173 3.72 -15.83 -3.71
C ARG A 173 2.88 -15.97 -2.44
N PRO A 174 2.98 -15.03 -1.48
CA PRO A 174 2.32 -15.17 -0.18
C PRO A 174 0.85 -14.74 -0.19
N VAL A 175 0.39 -14.11 -1.27
CA VAL A 175 -0.97 -13.57 -1.43
C VAL A 175 -1.59 -14.07 -2.74
N LYS A 176 -2.92 -14.09 -2.82
CA LYS A 176 -3.63 -14.48 -4.04
C LYS A 176 -3.31 -13.50 -5.19
N PRO A 177 -3.37 -13.93 -6.46
CA PRO A 177 -3.35 -13.04 -7.60
C PRO A 177 -4.53 -12.06 -7.57
N LEU A 178 -4.37 -10.90 -8.20
CA LEU A 178 -5.44 -9.91 -8.31
C LEU A 178 -6.58 -10.44 -9.20
N GLU A 179 -7.80 -10.16 -8.80
CA GLU A 179 -8.99 -10.39 -9.60
C GLU A 179 -9.18 -9.23 -10.58
N ILE A 180 -9.40 -9.58 -11.86
CA ILE A 180 -9.75 -8.63 -12.92
C ILE A 180 -11.26 -8.52 -12.98
N LEU A 181 -11.78 -7.32 -12.84
CA LEU A 181 -13.21 -7.05 -12.94
C LEU A 181 -13.61 -6.60 -14.35
N GLU A 182 -14.92 -6.46 -14.55
CA GLU A 182 -15.46 -5.94 -15.82
C GLU A 182 -14.96 -4.51 -16.10
N LYS A 183 -14.64 -4.25 -17.37
CA LYS A 183 -14.21 -2.94 -17.85
C LYS A 183 -15.21 -1.86 -17.47
N ARG A 184 -14.70 -0.78 -16.87
CA ARG A 184 -15.48 0.40 -16.53
C ARG A 184 -15.16 1.53 -17.50
N ARG A 185 -16.13 1.88 -18.33
CA ARG A 185 -16.01 2.99 -19.27
C ARG A 185 -16.17 4.32 -18.55
N ALA A 186 -15.30 5.28 -18.85
CA ALA A 186 -15.47 6.68 -18.46
C ALA A 186 -16.32 7.42 -19.51
N VAL A 187 -17.14 8.36 -19.05
CA VAL A 187 -18.02 9.16 -19.91
C VAL A 187 -17.48 10.58 -20.02
N PRO A 188 -17.59 11.24 -21.19
CA PRO A 188 -17.16 12.61 -21.34
C PRO A 188 -18.02 13.54 -20.47
N ILE A 189 -17.38 14.52 -19.84
CA ILE A 189 -18.08 15.61 -19.14
C ILE A 189 -17.91 16.91 -19.90
N GLU A 190 -18.94 17.77 -19.85
CA GLU A 190 -18.90 19.06 -20.51
C GLU A 190 -17.89 19.99 -19.82
N THR A 191 -16.90 20.43 -20.58
CA THR A 191 -15.85 21.36 -20.14
C THR A 191 -15.55 22.35 -21.26
N SER A 192 -15.00 23.50 -20.90
CA SER A 192 -14.63 24.55 -21.86
C SER A 192 -13.41 24.15 -22.72
N GLY A 193 -13.63 23.26 -23.71
CA GLY A 193 -12.63 22.88 -24.70
C GLY A 193 -11.63 21.80 -24.26
N ARG A 194 -11.81 21.17 -23.11
CA ARG A 194 -10.99 20.05 -22.63
C ARG A 194 -11.70 18.72 -22.81
N ARG A 195 -10.95 17.64 -23.02
CA ARG A 195 -11.47 16.29 -23.16
C ARG A 195 -11.31 15.51 -21.86
N ILE A 196 -12.22 15.77 -20.92
CA ILE A 196 -12.25 15.12 -19.60
C ILE A 196 -13.32 14.03 -19.60
N TYR A 197 -13.01 12.91 -18.96
CA TYR A 197 -13.86 11.73 -18.83
C TYR A 197 -13.98 11.34 -17.36
N ASP A 198 -15.19 11.02 -16.90
CA ASP A 198 -15.54 10.66 -15.53
C ASP A 198 -15.94 9.19 -15.47
N LEU A 199 -15.31 8.42 -14.58
CA LEU A 199 -15.70 7.04 -14.24
C LEU A 199 -16.96 6.97 -13.36
N GLY A 200 -17.41 8.13 -12.84
CA GLY A 200 -18.55 8.25 -11.93
C GLY A 200 -18.22 7.90 -10.47
N ARG A 201 -17.06 7.33 -10.21
CA ARG A 201 -16.54 7.03 -8.87
C ARG A 201 -15.05 6.77 -8.92
N GLU A 202 -14.41 6.81 -7.76
CA GLU A 202 -13.01 6.36 -7.60
C GLU A 202 -12.86 4.90 -8.01
N GLU A 203 -11.84 4.59 -8.80
CA GLU A 203 -11.49 3.23 -9.22
C GLU A 203 -9.98 3.05 -9.25
N CYS A 204 -9.54 1.79 -9.13
CA CYS A 204 -8.16 1.39 -9.25
C CYS A 204 -8.03 0.23 -10.24
N GLY A 205 -7.07 0.32 -11.18
CA GLY A 205 -6.91 -0.70 -12.20
C GLY A 205 -5.96 -0.31 -13.31
N TYR A 206 -6.17 -0.90 -14.48
CA TYR A 206 -5.33 -0.68 -15.66
C TYR A 206 -6.11 0.08 -16.73
N LEU A 207 -5.47 1.10 -17.30
CA LEU A 207 -6.10 1.95 -18.29
C LEU A 207 -6.26 1.20 -19.63
N TYR A 208 -7.45 1.27 -20.21
CA TYR A 208 -7.65 0.92 -21.62
C TYR A 208 -8.08 2.14 -22.42
N LEU A 209 -7.63 2.18 -23.67
CA LEU A 209 -7.84 3.32 -24.56
C LEU A 209 -8.08 2.84 -26.00
N ARG A 210 -9.14 3.35 -26.64
CA ARG A 210 -9.40 3.20 -28.08
C ARG A 210 -9.51 4.57 -28.72
N VAL A 211 -8.65 4.85 -29.66
CA VAL A 211 -8.55 6.15 -30.33
C VAL A 211 -8.46 5.99 -31.83
N LYS A 212 -8.81 7.06 -32.56
CA LYS A 212 -8.60 7.17 -34.00
C LYS A 212 -7.81 8.43 -34.29
N CYS A 213 -6.66 8.29 -34.95
CA CYS A 213 -5.78 9.37 -35.36
C CYS A 213 -5.76 9.51 -36.88
N GLU A 214 -5.74 10.73 -37.40
CA GLU A 214 -5.61 10.97 -38.84
C GLU A 214 -4.21 10.65 -39.35
N SER A 215 -3.18 10.87 -38.52
CA SER A 215 -1.79 10.56 -38.78
C SER A 215 -1.13 9.95 -37.54
N GLU A 216 0.05 9.37 -37.71
CA GLU A 216 0.85 8.92 -36.54
C GLU A 216 1.10 10.08 -35.58
N GLY A 217 0.95 9.82 -34.28
CA GLY A 217 1.11 10.83 -33.27
C GLY A 217 1.15 10.30 -31.85
N LEU A 218 1.46 11.20 -30.92
CA LEU A 218 1.45 10.91 -29.49
C LEU A 218 0.11 11.33 -28.90
N VAL A 219 -0.54 10.38 -28.22
CA VAL A 219 -1.68 10.64 -27.34
C VAL A 219 -1.22 10.47 -25.92
N ARG A 220 -1.49 11.48 -25.07
CA ARG A 220 -1.23 11.44 -23.64
C ARG A 220 -2.54 11.38 -22.88
N VAL A 221 -2.65 10.45 -21.96
CA VAL A 221 -3.73 10.36 -20.98
C VAL A 221 -3.21 10.71 -19.61
N VAL A 222 -3.84 11.67 -18.96
CA VAL A 222 -3.56 12.01 -17.56
C VAL A 222 -4.72 11.56 -16.68
N TYR A 223 -4.45 11.27 -15.41
CA TYR A 223 -5.43 10.74 -14.48
C TYR A 223 -5.30 11.35 -13.08
N GLY A 224 -6.41 11.37 -12.36
CA GLY A 224 -6.47 11.89 -10.99
C GLY A 224 -7.81 11.68 -10.33
N GLU A 225 -7.84 11.93 -9.02
CA GLU A 225 -9.02 11.76 -8.18
C GLU A 225 -10.01 12.91 -8.32
N HIS A 226 -9.56 14.11 -8.70
CA HIS A 226 -10.40 15.31 -8.78
C HIS A 226 -10.04 16.22 -9.95
N VAL A 227 -10.99 17.14 -10.25
CA VAL A 227 -10.82 18.21 -11.22
C VAL A 227 -10.70 19.53 -10.48
N THR A 228 -9.61 20.26 -10.70
CA THR A 228 -9.34 21.58 -10.10
C THR A 228 -9.09 22.58 -11.22
N ASP A 229 -9.71 23.76 -11.14
CA ASP A 229 -9.61 24.81 -12.17
C ASP A 229 -9.97 24.34 -13.59
N GLY A 230 -10.93 23.42 -13.68
CA GLY A 230 -11.37 22.84 -14.95
C GLY A 230 -10.40 21.84 -15.59
N CYS A 231 -9.38 21.35 -14.88
CA CYS A 231 -8.40 20.38 -15.33
C CYS A 231 -8.36 19.18 -14.38
N VAL A 232 -8.04 17.99 -14.91
CA VAL A 232 -7.68 16.87 -14.04
C VAL A 232 -6.41 17.19 -13.27
N ARG A 233 -6.43 17.02 -11.96
CA ARG A 233 -5.27 17.28 -11.10
C ARG A 233 -4.24 16.16 -11.21
N TYR A 234 -3.42 16.18 -12.24
CA TYR A 234 -2.43 15.16 -12.55
C TYR A 234 -0.97 15.54 -12.22
N ARG A 235 -0.70 16.84 -12.01
CA ARG A 235 0.63 17.34 -11.60
C ARG A 235 0.56 17.88 -10.19
N ILE A 236 1.38 17.29 -9.30
CA ILE A 236 1.41 17.63 -7.89
C ILE A 236 2.86 17.65 -7.42
N GLY A 237 3.41 18.83 -7.18
CA GLY A 237 4.84 18.98 -6.91
C GLY A 237 5.67 18.42 -8.08
N GLY A 238 6.57 17.47 -7.79
CA GLY A 238 7.36 16.78 -8.83
C GLY A 238 6.69 15.54 -9.43
N ARG A 239 5.43 15.26 -9.11
CA ARG A 239 4.67 14.08 -9.57
C ARG A 239 3.98 14.36 -10.90
N ASP A 240 3.92 13.37 -11.82
CA ASP A 240 3.27 13.46 -13.14
C ASP A 240 2.45 12.17 -13.41
N PHE A 241 1.16 12.21 -13.11
CA PHE A 241 0.23 11.10 -13.29
C PHE A 241 -0.25 11.01 -14.72
N SER A 242 0.61 10.57 -15.64
CA SER A 242 0.30 10.48 -17.06
C SER A 242 0.91 9.24 -17.72
N LEU A 243 0.24 8.78 -18.78
CA LEU A 243 0.62 7.65 -19.63
C LEU A 243 0.66 8.11 -21.08
N ASP A 244 1.60 7.60 -21.85
CA ASP A 244 1.82 7.96 -23.25
C ASP A 244 1.50 6.79 -24.18
N PHE A 245 0.91 7.12 -25.34
CA PHE A 245 0.49 6.18 -26.36
C PHE A 245 0.93 6.68 -27.74
N ASN A 246 1.88 5.99 -28.37
CA ASN A 246 2.26 6.24 -29.74
C ASN A 246 1.25 5.56 -30.66
N CYS A 247 0.46 6.35 -31.34
CA CYS A 247 -0.64 5.87 -32.18
C CYS A 247 -0.23 5.86 -33.66
N ARG A 248 -0.60 4.80 -34.37
CA ARG A 248 -0.57 4.78 -35.83
C ARG A 248 -1.71 5.62 -36.40
N ALA A 249 -1.66 5.91 -37.70
CA ALA A 249 -2.81 6.41 -38.44
C ALA A 249 -3.94 5.38 -38.44
N GLY A 250 -5.20 5.82 -38.26
CA GLY A 250 -6.36 4.96 -38.11
C GLY A 250 -6.66 4.62 -36.65
N GLU A 251 -7.32 3.51 -36.43
CA GLU A 251 -7.72 3.08 -35.07
C GLU A 251 -6.58 2.36 -34.35
N SER A 252 -6.43 2.67 -33.07
CA SER A 252 -5.53 1.99 -32.13
C SER A 252 -6.30 1.61 -30.87
N TYR A 253 -5.98 0.43 -30.32
CA TYR A 253 -6.51 -0.05 -29.05
C TYR A 253 -5.36 -0.46 -28.13
N PHE A 254 -5.44 -0.06 -26.86
CA PHE A 254 -4.42 -0.30 -25.85
C PHE A 254 -5.05 -0.83 -24.56
N GLU A 255 -4.40 -1.80 -23.92
CA GLU A 255 -4.58 -2.20 -22.52
C GLU A 255 -3.22 -2.08 -21.83
N GLN A 256 -3.06 -1.04 -21.02
CA GLN A 256 -1.81 -0.81 -20.32
C GLN A 256 -1.82 -1.59 -19.00
N LEU A 257 -1.01 -2.65 -18.88
CA LEU A 257 -1.05 -3.62 -17.79
C LEU A 257 0.17 -3.58 -16.85
N PHE A 258 1.13 -2.67 -17.08
CA PHE A 258 2.32 -2.53 -16.20
C PHE A 258 2.23 -1.39 -15.20
N VAL A 259 1.39 -0.39 -15.45
CA VAL A 259 1.20 0.74 -14.52
C VAL A 259 -0.24 0.74 -14.06
N ARG A 260 -0.46 0.36 -12.81
CA ARG A 260 -1.77 0.46 -12.17
C ARG A 260 -2.06 1.91 -11.83
N VAL A 261 -3.16 2.41 -12.28
CA VAL A 261 -3.63 3.78 -12.05
C VAL A 261 -4.83 3.79 -11.12
N ALA A 262 -4.99 4.87 -10.38
CA ALA A 262 -6.19 5.12 -9.59
C ALA A 262 -6.67 6.54 -9.79
N GLY A 263 -7.97 6.74 -9.68
CA GLY A 263 -8.62 8.02 -9.82
C GLY A 263 -10.03 7.86 -10.36
N ARG A 264 -10.70 8.98 -10.48
CA ARG A 264 -12.04 9.08 -11.04
C ARG A 264 -12.02 9.70 -12.43
N TYR A 265 -11.04 10.56 -12.73
CA TYR A 265 -11.06 11.38 -13.93
C TYR A 265 -9.85 11.13 -14.82
N PHE A 266 -10.12 11.16 -16.15
CA PHE A 266 -9.09 11.16 -17.19
C PHE A 266 -9.18 12.43 -18.02
N GLU A 267 -8.04 12.95 -18.50
CA GLU A 267 -7.99 13.99 -19.53
C GLU A 267 -7.06 13.52 -20.65
N VAL A 268 -7.48 13.73 -21.91
CA VAL A 268 -6.78 13.25 -23.09
C VAL A 268 -6.21 14.39 -23.91
N PHE A 269 -4.92 14.33 -24.19
CA PHE A 269 -4.18 15.28 -25.03
C PHE A 269 -3.67 14.60 -26.31
N GLY A 270 -3.51 15.36 -27.37
CA GLY A 270 -3.07 14.90 -28.70
C GLY A 270 -4.15 15.12 -29.76
N ASP A 271 -3.75 15.01 -31.04
CA ASP A 271 -4.68 15.14 -32.17
C ASP A 271 -5.30 13.76 -32.46
N THR A 272 -6.44 13.49 -31.80
CA THR A 272 -7.11 12.19 -31.87
C THR A 272 -8.60 12.30 -31.54
N GLU A 273 -9.39 11.41 -32.11
CA GLU A 273 -10.75 11.11 -31.66
C GLU A 273 -10.70 10.00 -30.60
N VAL A 274 -11.26 10.23 -29.42
CA VAL A 274 -11.38 9.21 -28.38
C VAL A 274 -12.67 8.43 -28.59
N LEU A 275 -12.54 7.16 -28.97
CA LEU A 275 -13.66 6.25 -29.19
C LEU A 275 -14.11 5.61 -27.88
N GLU A 276 -13.13 5.25 -27.03
CA GLU A 276 -13.38 4.62 -25.73
C GLU A 276 -12.19 4.85 -24.79
N ILE A 277 -12.49 5.13 -23.53
CA ILE A 277 -11.49 5.24 -22.45
C ILE A 277 -12.10 4.74 -21.15
N GLY A 278 -11.29 4.09 -20.31
CA GLY A 278 -11.73 3.65 -18.99
C GLY A 278 -10.67 2.83 -18.27
N LEU A 279 -11.12 2.11 -17.24
CA LEU A 279 -10.29 1.19 -16.47
C LEU A 279 -10.75 -0.27 -16.61
N ILE A 280 -9.79 -1.15 -16.51
CA ILE A 280 -9.94 -2.56 -16.18
C ILE A 280 -9.69 -2.64 -14.68
N PRO A 281 -10.73 -2.58 -13.82
CA PRO A 281 -10.51 -2.56 -12.38
C PRO A 281 -9.92 -3.86 -11.90
N VAL A 282 -9.06 -3.78 -10.86
CA VAL A 282 -8.48 -4.93 -10.18
C VAL A 282 -8.62 -4.76 -8.68
N LEU A 283 -8.84 -5.88 -7.98
CA LEU A 283 -8.94 -5.92 -6.53
C LEU A 283 -8.32 -7.21 -6.01
N TYR A 284 -7.91 -7.20 -4.75
CA TYR A 284 -7.58 -8.44 -4.06
C TYR A 284 -8.86 -9.27 -3.82
N PRO A 285 -8.87 -10.58 -4.15
CA PRO A 285 -10.07 -11.42 -4.04
C PRO A 285 -10.37 -11.78 -2.57
N LEU A 286 -11.39 -11.14 -2.01
CA LEU A 286 -11.89 -11.35 -0.65
C LEU A 286 -13.40 -11.59 -0.67
N THR A 287 -13.87 -12.37 0.29
CA THR A 287 -15.30 -12.62 0.53
C THR A 287 -15.81 -11.68 1.61
N GLU A 288 -16.69 -10.76 1.24
CA GLU A 288 -17.29 -9.83 2.20
C GLU A 288 -18.23 -10.54 3.18
N LYS A 289 -18.13 -10.16 4.45
CA LYS A 289 -19.10 -10.58 5.47
C LYS A 289 -20.43 -9.84 5.25
N PRO A 290 -21.57 -10.47 5.56
CA PRO A 290 -22.86 -9.77 5.55
C PRO A 290 -22.86 -8.63 6.57
N ILE A 291 -23.37 -7.48 6.15
CA ILE A 291 -23.52 -6.31 7.04
C ILE A 291 -24.61 -6.60 8.06
N ASP A 292 -24.33 -6.36 9.35
CA ASP A 292 -25.32 -6.54 10.43
C ASP A 292 -26.58 -5.70 10.14
N GLU A 293 -27.75 -6.29 10.37
CA GLU A 293 -29.05 -5.64 10.15
C GLU A 293 -29.28 -4.40 11.05
N LYS A 294 -28.51 -4.25 12.12
CA LYS A 294 -28.53 -3.06 12.97
C LYS A 294 -27.91 -1.85 12.28
N ILE A 295 -26.95 -2.04 11.37
CA ILE A 295 -26.31 -1.00 10.58
C ILE A 295 -27.26 -0.58 9.45
N LYS A 296 -27.97 0.55 9.61
CA LYS A 296 -29.07 1.00 8.72
C LYS A 296 -28.88 2.44 8.27
N GLY A 297 -29.60 2.83 7.23
CA GLY A 297 -29.72 4.22 6.81
C GLY A 297 -28.37 4.88 6.51
N LEU A 298 -28.03 5.94 7.24
CA LEU A 298 -26.77 6.66 7.09
C LEU A 298 -25.57 5.77 7.47
N ASP A 299 -25.66 5.05 8.58
CA ASP A 299 -24.58 4.17 9.06
C ASP A 299 -24.26 3.10 8.02
N ARG A 300 -25.28 2.55 7.34
CA ARG A 300 -25.07 1.59 6.24
C ARG A 300 -24.35 2.20 5.05
N ARG A 301 -24.73 3.40 4.65
CA ARG A 301 -24.03 4.11 3.56
C ARG A 301 -22.57 4.41 3.91
N ILE A 302 -22.32 4.81 5.16
CA ILE A 302 -20.95 5.01 5.67
C ILE A 302 -20.19 3.69 5.62
N TYR A 303 -20.77 2.62 6.13
CA TYR A 303 -20.15 1.29 6.14
C TYR A 303 -19.79 0.79 4.73
N GLU A 304 -20.74 0.82 3.81
CA GLU A 304 -20.54 0.38 2.41
C GLU A 304 -19.44 1.20 1.70
N THR A 305 -19.40 2.51 1.93
CA THR A 305 -18.35 3.37 1.39
C THR A 305 -17.00 3.09 2.04
N ALA A 306 -16.97 2.79 3.33
CA ALA A 306 -15.76 2.41 4.05
C ALA A 306 -15.19 1.07 3.56
N VAL A 307 -16.05 0.04 3.34
CA VAL A 307 -15.62 -1.24 2.75
C VAL A 307 -15.05 -1.03 1.35
N ARG A 308 -15.71 -0.20 0.53
CA ARG A 308 -15.19 0.16 -0.78
C ARG A 308 -13.82 0.85 -0.69
N THR A 309 -13.66 1.81 0.22
CA THR A 309 -12.39 2.51 0.44
C THR A 309 -11.28 1.52 0.80
N LEU A 310 -11.56 0.61 1.74
CA LEU A 310 -10.63 -0.43 2.15
C LEU A 310 -10.20 -1.31 0.98
N ARG A 311 -11.15 -1.78 0.16
CA ARG A 311 -10.87 -2.62 -1.02
C ARG A 311 -10.01 -1.92 -2.07
N LEU A 312 -10.22 -0.62 -2.29
CA LEU A 312 -9.41 0.17 -3.22
C LEU A 312 -7.95 0.37 -2.74
N CYS A 313 -7.67 0.10 -1.47
CA CYS A 313 -6.35 0.13 -0.87
C CYS A 313 -5.79 -1.27 -0.55
N MET A 314 -6.33 -2.32 -1.21
CA MET A 314 -5.91 -3.72 -1.04
C MET A 314 -5.62 -4.36 -2.40
N HIS A 315 -4.34 -4.59 -2.70
CA HIS A 315 -3.90 -5.23 -3.94
C HIS A 315 -2.86 -6.34 -3.66
N THR A 316 -1.61 -6.17 -4.03
CA THR A 316 -0.55 -7.12 -3.64
C THR A 316 -0.18 -7.00 -2.16
N HIS A 317 -0.42 -5.84 -1.59
CA HIS A 317 -0.25 -5.49 -0.17
C HIS A 317 -1.30 -4.42 0.19
N TYR A 318 -1.39 -4.07 1.47
CA TYR A 318 -2.10 -2.88 1.89
C TYR A 318 -1.42 -1.63 1.35
N GLU A 319 -2.21 -0.64 0.98
CA GLU A 319 -1.76 0.64 0.46
C GLU A 319 -2.35 1.77 1.32
N ASP A 320 -1.56 2.81 1.57
CA ASP A 320 -2.07 4.03 2.19
C ASP A 320 -3.18 4.63 1.34
N CYS A 321 -2.88 4.89 0.07
CA CYS A 321 -3.79 5.38 -0.95
C CYS A 321 -3.48 4.78 -2.33
N PRO A 322 -4.47 4.57 -3.20
CA PRO A 322 -4.24 3.92 -4.49
C PRO A 322 -3.70 4.86 -5.57
N TRP A 323 -3.79 6.20 -5.38
CA TRP A 323 -3.41 7.20 -6.39
C TRP A 323 -1.96 7.66 -6.28
N ARG A 324 -1.57 8.27 -5.14
CA ARG A 324 -0.30 9.01 -5.06
C ARG A 324 0.91 8.17 -4.70
N GLU A 325 0.74 7.10 -3.93
CA GLU A 325 1.85 6.39 -3.27
C GLU A 325 1.80 4.88 -3.44
N GLN A 326 0.63 4.23 -3.30
CA GLN A 326 0.46 2.77 -3.35
C GLN A 326 1.43 2.04 -2.41
N ALA A 327 1.71 2.62 -1.26
CA ALA A 327 2.78 2.19 -0.38
C ALA A 327 2.25 1.45 0.85
N LEU A 328 2.97 0.40 1.25
CA LEU A 328 2.69 -0.36 2.46
C LEU A 328 3.36 0.33 3.66
N TYR A 329 2.56 0.91 4.55
CA TYR A 329 2.98 1.51 5.82
C TYR A 329 2.45 0.70 7.01
N VAL A 330 3.22 0.57 8.10
CA VAL A 330 2.78 -0.20 9.29
C VAL A 330 1.49 0.34 9.88
N LEU A 331 1.43 1.65 10.13
CA LEU A 331 0.32 2.26 10.87
C LEU A 331 -0.97 2.26 10.06
N ASP A 332 -0.86 2.61 8.77
CA ASP A 332 -1.98 2.58 7.81
C ASP A 332 -2.55 1.16 7.72
N SER A 333 -1.65 0.18 7.53
CA SER A 333 -2.04 -1.23 7.43
C SER A 333 -2.68 -1.74 8.71
N ARG A 334 -2.19 -1.35 9.89
CA ARG A 334 -2.83 -1.72 11.17
C ARG A 334 -4.28 -1.24 11.21
N ASN A 335 -4.54 0.01 10.85
CA ASN A 335 -5.89 0.55 10.82
C ASN A 335 -6.78 -0.19 9.81
N GLN A 336 -6.26 -0.49 8.63
CA GLN A 336 -6.95 -1.26 7.59
C GLN A 336 -7.22 -2.71 8.04
N MET A 337 -6.27 -3.36 8.70
CA MET A 337 -6.41 -4.73 9.22
C MET A 337 -7.56 -4.84 10.23
N LEU A 338 -7.68 -3.89 11.18
CA LEU A 338 -8.80 -3.84 12.12
C LEU A 338 -10.16 -3.83 11.41
N CYS A 339 -10.27 -3.02 10.35
CA CYS A 339 -11.47 -2.98 9.52
C CYS A 339 -11.67 -4.27 8.74
N GLY A 340 -10.60 -4.85 8.23
CA GLY A 340 -10.61 -6.08 7.44
C GLY A 340 -11.10 -7.30 8.21
N TYR A 341 -10.77 -7.42 9.51
CA TYR A 341 -11.26 -8.52 10.35
C TYR A 341 -12.79 -8.51 10.49
N ASP A 342 -13.41 -7.35 10.41
CA ASP A 342 -14.87 -7.22 10.48
C ASP A 342 -15.54 -7.30 9.11
N ALA A 343 -14.87 -6.81 8.06
CA ALA A 343 -15.44 -6.75 6.71
C ALA A 343 -15.33 -8.06 5.91
N PHE A 344 -14.31 -8.90 6.16
CA PHE A 344 -13.98 -10.06 5.32
C PHE A 344 -13.88 -11.34 6.14
N PHE A 345 -14.13 -12.48 5.47
CA PHE A 345 -13.96 -13.80 6.10
C PHE A 345 -12.50 -14.23 6.18
N GLU A 346 -11.70 -13.86 5.19
CA GLU A 346 -10.30 -14.25 5.09
C GLU A 346 -9.40 -13.30 5.90
N SER A 347 -8.33 -13.85 6.47
CA SER A 347 -7.27 -13.12 7.19
C SER A 347 -5.84 -13.47 6.74
N ASP A 348 -5.72 -14.29 5.70
CA ASP A 348 -4.43 -14.66 5.09
C ASP A 348 -3.69 -13.45 4.51
N PHE A 349 -4.42 -12.46 3.98
CA PHE A 349 -3.85 -11.22 3.48
C PHE A 349 -3.20 -10.40 4.59
N GLN A 350 -3.86 -10.24 5.75
CA GLN A 350 -3.32 -9.57 6.93
C GLN A 350 -2.05 -10.26 7.42
N ARG A 351 -2.10 -11.60 7.54
CA ARG A 351 -0.95 -12.40 7.94
C ARG A 351 0.25 -12.20 7.02
N ALA A 352 0.02 -12.33 5.71
CA ALA A 352 1.07 -12.16 4.71
C ALA A 352 1.72 -10.78 4.79
N ASN A 353 0.93 -9.71 4.97
CA ASN A 353 1.44 -8.35 5.10
C ASN A 353 2.24 -8.16 6.40
N LEU A 354 1.79 -8.70 7.54
CA LEU A 354 2.53 -8.63 8.81
C LEU A 354 3.89 -9.32 8.70
N VAL A 355 3.93 -10.54 8.14
CA VAL A 355 5.19 -11.26 7.91
C VAL A 355 6.08 -10.50 6.92
N PHE A 356 5.50 -9.91 5.88
CA PHE A 356 6.25 -9.14 4.89
C PHE A 356 6.86 -7.87 5.48
N ILE A 357 6.12 -7.13 6.32
CA ILE A 357 6.62 -5.97 7.06
C ILE A 357 7.80 -6.33 7.96
N SER A 358 7.75 -7.49 8.65
CA SER A 358 8.82 -7.91 9.57
C SER A 358 10.19 -8.06 8.89
N LYS A 359 10.22 -8.34 7.60
CA LYS A 359 11.45 -8.45 6.80
C LYS A 359 12.10 -7.09 6.51
N GLY A 360 11.35 -5.98 6.66
CA GLY A 360 11.84 -4.62 6.50
C GLY A 360 12.61 -4.06 7.71
N LYS A 361 13.19 -4.95 8.51
CA LYS A 361 14.02 -4.58 9.65
C LYS A 361 15.34 -3.97 9.20
N ARG A 362 15.64 -2.78 9.73
CA ARG A 362 16.88 -2.03 9.52
C ARG A 362 18.01 -2.58 10.41
N GLU A 363 19.24 -2.12 10.18
CA GLU A 363 20.40 -2.46 11.03
C GLU A 363 20.21 -2.04 12.49
N ASP A 364 19.50 -0.95 12.75
CA ASP A 364 19.16 -0.46 14.09
C ASP A 364 17.95 -1.18 14.71
N SER A 365 17.43 -2.19 14.06
CA SER A 365 16.25 -2.98 14.42
C SER A 365 14.91 -2.24 14.37
N LEU A 366 14.86 -0.97 14.00
CA LEU A 366 13.61 -0.32 13.64
C LEU A 366 13.20 -0.76 12.21
N LEU A 367 12.02 -0.37 11.80
CA LEU A 367 11.49 -0.72 10.49
C LEU A 367 11.75 0.37 9.46
N GLU A 368 11.95 -0.02 8.20
CA GLU A 368 11.88 0.90 7.06
C GLU A 368 10.53 1.61 7.03
N LEU A 369 10.43 2.73 6.32
CA LEU A 369 9.18 3.48 6.24
C LEU A 369 8.11 2.73 5.46
N THR A 370 8.50 2.09 4.35
CA THR A 370 7.62 1.34 3.43
C THR A 370 8.22 -0.02 3.08
N TYR A 371 7.44 -0.92 2.48
CA TYR A 371 7.84 -2.31 2.23
C TYR A 371 7.45 -2.82 0.83
N PRO A 372 8.38 -3.50 0.11
CA PRO A 372 9.81 -3.59 0.42
C PRO A 372 10.51 -2.29 0.01
N ALA A 373 11.36 -1.78 0.88
CA ALA A 373 12.20 -0.62 0.60
C ALA A 373 13.56 -0.76 1.28
N VAL A 374 14.50 0.11 0.93
CA VAL A 374 15.83 0.17 1.54
C VAL A 374 16.26 1.62 1.73
N ASN A 375 16.94 1.88 2.85
CA ASN A 375 17.50 3.18 3.18
C ASN A 375 16.45 4.31 3.28
N THR A 376 15.22 3.98 3.69
CA THR A 376 14.21 5.00 3.96
C THR A 376 14.40 5.58 5.36
N PRO A 377 13.91 6.79 5.64
CA PRO A 377 13.79 7.28 7.01
C PRO A 377 12.90 6.34 7.81
N ALA A 378 13.25 6.07 9.07
CA ALA A 378 12.34 5.34 9.96
C ALA A 378 11.47 6.32 10.75
N ILE A 379 10.20 5.97 10.94
CA ILE A 379 9.31 6.62 11.90
C ILE A 379 9.28 5.73 13.15
N PRO A 380 9.90 6.15 14.29
CA PRO A 380 9.95 5.34 15.50
C PRO A 380 8.55 4.93 16.00
N PHE A 381 7.58 5.85 15.88
CA PHE A 381 6.19 5.60 16.23
C PHE A 381 5.57 4.47 15.38
N PHE A 382 5.84 4.42 14.08
CA PHE A 382 5.35 3.34 13.22
C PHE A 382 5.98 2.00 13.60
N SER A 383 7.29 1.99 13.85
CA SER A 383 7.98 0.78 14.28
C SER A 383 7.44 0.23 15.59
N VAL A 384 7.22 1.09 16.60
CA VAL A 384 6.71 0.66 17.92
C VAL A 384 5.27 0.16 17.84
N MET A 385 4.48 0.54 16.84
CA MET A 385 3.11 0.06 16.65
C MET A 385 3.02 -1.30 15.93
N TYR A 386 4.12 -1.81 15.40
CA TYR A 386 4.13 -3.13 14.76
C TYR A 386 3.75 -4.30 15.71
N PRO A 387 4.28 -4.42 16.94
CA PRO A 387 3.82 -5.43 17.90
C PRO A 387 2.33 -5.32 18.23
N VAL A 388 1.78 -4.10 18.21
CA VAL A 388 0.33 -3.89 18.41
C VAL A 388 -0.46 -4.52 17.28
N ALA A 389 -0.04 -4.31 16.02
CA ALA A 389 -0.71 -4.89 14.85
C ALA A 389 -0.67 -6.44 14.88
N VAL A 390 0.46 -7.03 15.28
CA VAL A 390 0.59 -8.50 15.45
C VAL A 390 -0.32 -9.01 16.59
N TYR A 391 -0.35 -8.31 17.73
CA TYR A 391 -1.23 -8.67 18.85
C TYR A 391 -2.70 -8.65 18.45
N GLU A 392 -3.14 -7.61 17.77
CA GLU A 392 -4.51 -7.47 17.27
C GLU A 392 -4.87 -8.55 16.25
N TYR A 393 -3.92 -8.94 15.39
CA TYR A 393 -4.10 -10.09 14.49
C TYR A 393 -4.34 -11.39 15.27
N VAL A 394 -3.50 -11.68 16.26
CA VAL A 394 -3.65 -12.89 17.09
C VAL A 394 -4.97 -12.89 17.85
N CYS A 395 -5.37 -11.72 18.40
CA CYS A 395 -6.67 -11.59 19.07
C CYS A 395 -7.86 -11.80 18.13
N ALA A 396 -7.79 -11.28 16.91
CA ALA A 396 -8.88 -11.34 15.93
C ALA A 396 -9.02 -12.74 15.29
N THR A 397 -7.92 -13.45 15.09
CA THR A 397 -7.88 -14.71 14.31
C THR A 397 -7.65 -15.96 15.17
N GLY A 398 -7.04 -15.82 16.35
CA GLY A 398 -6.53 -16.93 17.15
C GLY A 398 -5.27 -17.60 16.59
N ASP A 399 -4.71 -17.10 15.46
CA ASP A 399 -3.52 -17.66 14.84
C ASP A 399 -2.24 -17.23 15.55
N LYS A 400 -1.80 -18.05 16.51
CA LYS A 400 -0.54 -17.85 17.23
C LYS A 400 0.71 -18.29 16.44
N SER A 401 0.53 -18.99 15.32
CA SER A 401 1.65 -19.49 14.50
C SER A 401 2.49 -18.39 13.87
N ILE A 402 1.95 -17.18 13.76
CA ILE A 402 2.68 -16.01 13.28
C ILE A 402 3.78 -15.56 14.25
N ILE A 403 3.58 -15.74 15.58
CA ILE A 403 4.46 -15.15 16.60
C ILE A 403 5.93 -15.57 16.41
N PRO A 404 6.27 -16.87 16.29
CA PRO A 404 7.65 -17.28 16.07
C PRO A 404 8.29 -16.72 14.80
N GLU A 405 7.49 -16.37 13.78
CA GLU A 405 8.01 -15.84 12.52
C GLU A 405 8.45 -14.37 12.64
N VAL A 406 7.83 -13.60 13.57
CA VAL A 406 8.00 -12.14 13.66
C VAL A 406 8.55 -11.66 15.01
N VAL A 407 8.67 -12.53 16.02
CA VAL A 407 9.05 -12.16 17.39
C VAL A 407 10.42 -11.51 17.46
N ASP A 408 11.40 -11.94 16.67
CA ASP A 408 12.74 -11.36 16.67
C ASP A 408 12.73 -9.91 16.16
N THR A 409 11.88 -9.59 15.21
CA THR A 409 11.70 -8.22 14.73
C THR A 409 11.03 -7.35 15.79
N MET A 410 9.95 -7.84 16.41
CA MET A 410 9.28 -7.14 17.51
C MET A 410 10.24 -6.89 18.69
N ARG A 411 10.97 -7.91 19.11
CA ARG A 411 11.97 -7.83 20.19
C ARG A 411 13.07 -6.82 19.88
N GLY A 412 13.56 -6.83 18.64
CA GLY A 412 14.54 -5.85 18.16
C GLY A 412 14.05 -4.41 18.30
N ILE A 413 12.83 -4.13 17.85
CA ILE A 413 12.18 -2.80 17.95
C ILE A 413 12.09 -2.36 19.42
N MET A 414 11.49 -3.22 20.27
CA MET A 414 11.24 -2.91 21.66
C MET A 414 12.53 -2.67 22.44
N ASN A 415 13.54 -3.54 22.27
CA ASN A 415 14.83 -3.39 22.93
C ASN A 415 15.60 -2.16 22.46
N THR A 416 15.52 -1.81 21.17
CA THR A 416 16.16 -0.62 20.61
C THR A 416 15.61 0.65 21.24
N LEU A 417 14.30 0.75 21.37
CA LEU A 417 13.66 1.93 21.96
C LEU A 417 13.86 1.97 23.49
N TYR A 418 13.72 0.84 24.18
CA TYR A 418 13.95 0.74 25.61
C TYR A 418 15.40 1.12 25.99
N GLY A 419 16.37 0.65 25.21
CA GLY A 419 17.79 0.98 25.39
C GLY A 419 18.15 2.46 25.16
N ARG A 420 17.22 3.27 24.64
CA ARG A 420 17.39 4.72 24.47
C ARG A 420 16.81 5.55 25.60
N ILE A 421 16.19 4.91 26.59
CA ILE A 421 15.67 5.62 27.78
C ILE A 421 16.84 6.33 28.48
N THR A 422 16.66 7.62 28.71
CA THR A 422 17.64 8.49 29.36
C THR A 422 17.47 8.48 30.90
N ASP A 423 18.34 9.19 31.61
CA ASP A 423 18.24 9.41 33.07
C ASP A 423 16.90 10.07 33.48
N ARG A 424 16.17 10.68 32.56
CA ARG A 424 14.80 11.17 32.79
C ARG A 424 13.76 10.07 32.90
N GLY A 425 14.09 8.83 32.50
CA GLY A 425 13.17 7.70 32.41
C GLY A 425 12.30 7.72 31.15
N LEU A 426 12.69 8.48 30.11
CA LEU A 426 11.92 8.70 28.90
C LEU A 426 12.75 8.41 27.65
N ILE A 427 12.07 7.97 26.57
CA ILE A 427 12.64 7.85 25.24
C ILE A 427 12.68 9.23 24.60
N PRO A 428 13.86 9.75 24.20
CA PRO A 428 13.99 11.04 23.54
C PRO A 428 13.55 10.93 22.08
N ASN A 429 13.22 12.07 21.46
CA ASN A 429 13.09 12.15 20.01
C ASN A 429 14.40 11.74 19.35
N LEU A 430 14.30 10.97 18.29
CA LEU A 430 15.48 10.48 17.57
C LEU A 430 15.96 11.53 16.56
N PRO A 431 17.30 11.75 16.46
CA PRO A 431 17.85 12.69 15.48
C PRO A 431 17.72 12.16 14.05
N SER A 432 17.93 13.02 13.05
CA SER A 432 18.03 12.57 11.64
C SER A 432 18.94 11.32 11.52
N PRO A 433 18.58 10.30 10.73
CA PRO A 433 17.54 10.30 9.71
C PRO A 433 16.14 9.82 10.16
N TYR A 434 15.85 9.85 11.44
CA TYR A 434 14.52 9.44 11.93
C TYR A 434 13.51 10.58 11.78
N TRP A 435 12.28 10.19 11.44
CA TRP A 435 11.15 11.09 11.35
C TRP A 435 10.23 10.92 12.56
N ASN A 436 10.23 11.89 13.50
CA ASN A 436 9.37 11.87 14.69
C ASN A 436 7.95 12.33 14.32
N PHE A 437 7.28 11.56 13.50
CA PHE A 437 5.93 11.80 12.99
C PHE A 437 4.90 10.98 13.78
N TYR A 438 3.75 11.59 14.05
CA TYR A 438 2.61 10.92 14.69
C TYR A 438 1.35 11.04 13.83
N GLU A 439 1.01 12.23 13.35
CA GLU A 439 -0.14 12.50 12.48
C GLU A 439 0.02 13.85 11.74
N TRP A 440 -0.85 14.11 10.77
CA TRP A 440 -0.87 15.36 10.01
C TRP A 440 -1.57 16.50 10.76
N SER A 441 -1.21 16.75 12.00
CA SER A 441 -1.70 17.88 12.79
C SER A 441 -0.55 18.79 13.24
N ASP A 442 -0.87 20.00 13.68
CA ASP A 442 0.11 20.93 14.18
C ASP A 442 0.93 20.31 15.32
N PHE A 443 2.24 20.52 15.29
CA PHE A 443 3.25 19.97 16.21
C PHE A 443 3.44 18.45 16.17
N SER A 444 2.60 17.68 15.45
CA SER A 444 2.66 16.23 15.39
C SER A 444 3.22 15.69 14.08
N ALA A 445 3.37 16.51 13.04
CA ALA A 445 3.87 16.11 11.73
C ALA A 445 5.40 15.93 11.64
N GLY A 446 6.15 16.31 12.68
CA GLY A 446 7.57 16.00 12.81
C GLY A 446 8.41 16.43 11.61
N HIS A 447 8.57 17.71 11.37
CA HIS A 447 9.32 18.23 10.18
C HIS A 447 10.84 18.08 10.28
N ASN A 448 11.32 16.96 10.80
CA ASN A 448 12.75 16.75 11.01
C ASN A 448 13.46 16.19 9.80
N GLU A 449 12.71 15.45 9.06
CA GLU A 449 13.11 14.54 7.99
C GLU A 449 13.67 15.25 6.80
N LEU A 450 13.27 16.47 6.58
CA LEU A 450 13.69 17.26 5.41
C LEU A 450 14.79 18.28 5.74
N GLY A 451 15.54 18.05 6.79
CA GLY A 451 16.69 18.88 7.15
C GLY A 451 16.36 20.23 7.82
N ASN A 452 15.08 20.49 8.11
CA ASN A 452 14.66 21.73 8.77
C ASN A 452 14.80 21.67 10.29
N ASN A 453 15.22 20.54 10.83
CA ASN A 453 15.33 20.32 12.25
C ASN A 453 16.74 19.93 12.62
N ALA A 454 17.53 20.94 12.98
CA ALA A 454 18.66 20.67 13.85
C ALA A 454 18.13 19.88 15.07
N PRO A 455 18.81 18.81 15.50
CA PRO A 455 18.43 18.10 16.71
C PRO A 455 18.29 19.12 17.83
N ARG A 456 17.05 19.36 18.29
CA ARG A 456 16.84 20.11 19.51
C ARG A 456 17.32 19.19 20.61
N ALA A 457 18.35 19.60 21.30
CA ALA A 457 18.90 18.85 22.40
C ALA A 457 17.75 18.43 23.32
N GLU A 458 17.62 17.13 23.55
CA GLU A 458 16.76 16.52 24.56
C GLU A 458 15.26 16.93 24.51
N LYS A 459 14.63 16.77 23.36
CA LYS A 459 13.18 16.84 23.23
C LYS A 459 12.55 15.47 23.48
N TYR A 460 11.51 15.42 24.28
CA TYR A 460 10.72 14.20 24.55
C TYR A 460 9.28 14.45 24.13
N ASP A 461 8.66 13.50 23.47
CA ASP A 461 7.27 13.57 23.05
C ASP A 461 6.41 12.55 23.81
N LEU A 462 5.25 12.99 24.26
CA LEU A 462 4.28 12.18 25.00
C LEU A 462 3.86 10.94 24.23
N ILE A 463 3.47 11.11 22.95
CA ILE A 463 2.90 10.05 22.15
C ILE A 463 3.87 8.89 21.98
N LEU A 464 5.16 9.13 21.69
CA LEU A 464 6.15 8.06 21.53
C LEU A 464 6.31 7.25 22.83
N ASN A 465 6.38 7.91 23.97
CA ASN A 465 6.55 7.26 25.27
C ASN A 465 5.30 6.45 25.67
N CYS A 466 4.11 6.99 25.46
CA CYS A 466 2.86 6.25 25.70
C CYS A 466 2.70 5.09 24.71
N ALA A 467 3.03 5.27 23.43
CA ALA A 467 2.99 4.21 22.43
C ALA A 467 3.96 3.07 22.76
N PHE A 468 5.14 3.38 23.31
CA PHE A 468 6.06 2.36 23.80
C PHE A 468 5.43 1.52 24.92
N ILE A 469 4.84 2.15 25.93
CA ILE A 469 4.13 1.44 27.03
C ILE A 469 3.01 0.56 26.45
N TYR A 470 2.17 1.15 25.59
CA TYR A 470 1.04 0.48 24.96
C TYR A 470 1.46 -0.75 24.13
N SER A 471 2.56 -0.65 23.43
CA SER A 471 3.13 -1.73 22.63
C SER A 471 3.83 -2.79 23.49
N ALA A 472 4.55 -2.38 24.53
CA ALA A 472 5.29 -3.28 25.42
C ALA A 472 4.33 -4.22 26.18
N GLU A 473 3.20 -3.72 26.67
CA GLU A 473 2.16 -4.56 27.31
C GLU A 473 1.67 -5.66 26.36
N ARG A 474 1.47 -5.36 25.07
CA ARG A 474 1.02 -6.31 24.05
C ARG A 474 2.10 -7.27 23.60
N PHE A 475 3.33 -6.76 23.46
CA PHE A 475 4.48 -7.59 23.13
C PHE A 475 4.77 -8.61 24.23
N SER A 476 4.68 -8.20 25.52
CA SER A 476 4.82 -9.11 26.65
C SER A 476 3.77 -10.23 26.59
N ALA A 477 2.52 -9.89 26.33
CA ALA A 477 1.45 -10.89 26.16
C ALA A 477 1.72 -11.86 24.98
N LEU A 478 2.26 -11.38 23.85
CA LEU A 478 2.65 -12.25 22.73
C LEU A 478 3.83 -13.17 23.11
N CYS A 479 4.81 -12.70 23.87
CA CYS A 479 5.92 -13.51 24.35
C CYS A 479 5.43 -14.63 25.29
N GLU A 480 4.50 -14.34 26.19
CA GLU A 480 3.90 -15.34 27.10
C GLU A 480 3.22 -16.48 26.32
N GLU A 481 2.58 -16.19 25.17
CA GLU A 481 1.95 -17.19 24.32
C GLU A 481 2.92 -18.23 23.74
N ILE A 482 4.20 -17.90 23.65
CA ILE A 482 5.27 -18.82 23.19
C ILE A 482 6.21 -19.26 24.32
N GLY A 483 5.86 -18.97 25.58
CA GLY A 483 6.65 -19.36 26.76
C GLY A 483 7.91 -18.53 26.97
N GLU A 484 7.96 -17.33 26.41
CA GLU A 484 9.07 -16.37 26.58
C GLU A 484 8.65 -15.20 27.48
N SER A 485 9.61 -14.42 27.96
CA SER A 485 9.37 -13.19 28.73
C SER A 485 9.89 -11.97 27.99
N ALA A 486 9.28 -10.82 28.28
CA ALA A 486 9.75 -9.50 27.88
C ALA A 486 9.68 -8.58 29.10
N ASP A 487 10.85 -8.24 29.64
CA ASP A 487 10.96 -7.50 30.89
C ASP A 487 11.26 -6.03 30.62
N PHE A 488 10.22 -5.17 30.78
CA PHE A 488 10.33 -3.71 30.71
C PHE A 488 9.77 -3.12 32.00
N ASP A 489 10.51 -2.18 32.61
CA ASP A 489 10.04 -1.45 33.79
C ASP A 489 9.04 -0.36 33.37
N LEU A 490 7.81 -0.79 33.05
CA LEU A 490 6.77 0.09 32.57
C LEU A 490 6.26 1.06 33.63
N ASP A 491 6.30 0.69 34.91
CA ASP A 491 5.86 1.55 36.00
C ASP A 491 6.79 2.77 36.13
N SER A 492 8.11 2.58 36.08
CA SER A 492 9.07 3.67 36.06
C SER A 492 8.89 4.60 34.86
N ILE A 493 8.55 4.06 33.68
CA ILE A 493 8.28 4.88 32.49
C ILE A 493 6.96 5.66 32.68
N LYS A 494 5.89 5.04 33.19
CA LYS A 494 4.61 5.70 33.50
C LYS A 494 4.78 6.85 34.50
N GLU A 495 5.57 6.64 35.53
CA GLU A 495 5.90 7.70 36.48
C GLU A 495 6.68 8.87 35.83
N ALA A 496 7.63 8.55 34.95
CA ALA A 496 8.40 9.56 34.23
C ALA A 496 7.51 10.36 33.25
N VAL A 497 6.60 9.68 32.52
CA VAL A 497 5.60 10.32 31.66
C VAL A 497 4.70 11.26 32.46
N SER A 498 4.16 10.80 33.59
CA SER A 498 3.33 11.65 34.45
C SER A 498 4.08 12.86 34.98
N ARG A 499 5.30 12.67 35.45
CA ARG A 499 6.16 13.76 35.98
C ARG A 499 6.48 14.81 34.92
N GLU A 500 6.73 14.40 33.67
CA GLU A 500 7.17 15.31 32.59
C GLU A 500 6.00 16.00 31.91
N PHE A 501 4.90 15.28 31.66
CA PHE A 501 3.85 15.75 30.73
C PHE A 501 2.53 16.11 31.40
N PHE A 502 2.20 15.55 32.56
CA PHE A 502 0.92 15.83 33.24
C PHE A 502 0.88 17.24 33.83
N MET A 503 -0.21 17.92 33.57
CA MET A 503 -0.50 19.28 34.08
C MET A 503 -1.56 19.19 35.17
N PRO A 504 -1.16 19.16 36.48
CA PRO A 504 -2.08 18.85 37.58
C PRO A 504 -3.24 19.85 37.74
N GLU A 505 -3.06 21.11 37.33
CA GLU A 505 -4.08 22.14 37.45
C GLU A 505 -5.25 21.91 36.46
N SER A 506 -4.95 21.48 35.23
CA SER A 506 -5.95 21.27 34.18
C SER A 506 -6.40 19.81 34.04
N GLY A 507 -5.54 18.84 34.39
CA GLY A 507 -5.71 17.42 34.09
C GLY A 507 -5.31 17.05 32.67
N ALA A 508 -4.68 17.96 31.93
CA ALA A 508 -4.17 17.72 30.58
C ALA A 508 -2.77 17.11 30.59
N PHE A 509 -2.38 16.60 29.42
CA PHE A 509 -0.99 16.25 29.14
C PHE A 509 -0.44 17.14 28.04
N LYS A 510 0.70 17.78 28.27
CA LYS A 510 1.40 18.50 27.18
C LYS A 510 1.99 17.52 26.18
N LEU A 511 1.94 17.89 24.91
CA LEU A 511 2.36 17.02 23.80
C LEU A 511 3.87 16.73 23.81
N SER A 512 4.67 17.68 24.28
CA SER A 512 6.12 17.61 24.24
C SER A 512 6.76 18.30 25.47
N SER A 513 7.96 17.86 25.85
CA SER A 513 8.76 18.57 26.86
C SER A 513 9.15 19.99 26.44
N ALA A 514 9.08 20.30 25.14
CA ALA A 514 9.46 21.61 24.59
C ALA A 514 8.29 22.61 24.47
N TYR A 515 7.03 22.16 24.61
CA TYR A 515 5.84 22.97 24.38
C TYR A 515 4.72 22.59 25.35
N ASP A 516 3.99 23.56 25.86
CA ASP A 516 2.80 23.34 26.71
C ASP A 516 1.52 23.07 25.89
N THR A 517 1.68 22.78 24.60
CA THR A 517 0.60 22.47 23.70
C THR A 517 -0.07 21.14 24.08
N VAL A 518 -1.39 21.09 24.02
CA VAL A 518 -2.20 19.90 24.30
C VAL A 518 -2.82 19.40 23.00
N SER A 519 -2.72 18.09 22.74
CA SER A 519 -3.42 17.47 21.62
C SER A 519 -4.42 16.42 22.09
N GLN A 520 -5.50 16.26 21.35
CA GLN A 520 -6.49 15.20 21.56
C GLN A 520 -5.83 13.82 21.56
N LEU A 521 -4.97 13.57 20.56
CA LEU A 521 -4.24 12.31 20.43
C LEU A 521 -3.29 12.03 21.59
N GLY A 522 -2.54 13.04 22.04
CA GLY A 522 -1.63 12.90 23.19
C GLY A 522 -2.37 12.50 24.46
N CYS A 523 -3.47 13.19 24.78
CA CYS A 523 -4.32 12.85 25.93
C CYS A 523 -4.98 11.45 25.77
N ALA A 524 -5.36 11.07 24.55
CA ALA A 524 -5.90 9.74 24.27
C ALA A 524 -4.85 8.65 24.56
N PHE A 525 -3.61 8.80 24.08
CA PHE A 525 -2.54 7.85 24.38
C PHE A 525 -2.23 7.76 25.89
N ALA A 526 -2.28 8.88 26.63
CA ALA A 526 -2.13 8.85 28.07
C ALA A 526 -3.22 7.98 28.74
N LEU A 527 -4.50 8.17 28.36
CA LEU A 527 -5.60 7.35 28.89
C LEU A 527 -5.47 5.87 28.49
N LEU A 528 -5.02 5.57 27.27
CA LEU A 528 -4.85 4.19 26.79
C LEU A 528 -3.84 3.40 27.65
N VAL A 529 -2.83 4.05 28.19
CA VAL A 529 -1.82 3.43 29.07
C VAL A 529 -2.14 3.57 30.56
N GLY A 530 -3.35 4.03 30.90
CA GLY A 530 -3.84 4.13 32.28
C GLY A 530 -3.33 5.36 33.03
N LEU A 531 -2.92 6.41 32.32
CA LEU A 531 -2.53 7.70 32.88
C LEU A 531 -3.67 8.72 32.75
N GLY A 532 -3.65 9.76 33.58
CA GLY A 532 -4.67 10.81 33.59
C GLY A 532 -5.83 10.54 34.54
N ASP A 533 -6.81 11.41 34.52
CA ASP A 533 -8.00 11.38 35.37
C ASP A 533 -9.26 11.79 34.57
N GLU A 534 -10.42 11.92 35.24
CA GLU A 534 -11.69 12.31 34.60
C GLU A 534 -11.59 13.67 33.86
N ARG A 535 -10.73 14.58 34.30
CA ARG A 535 -10.53 15.88 33.64
C ARG A 535 -9.86 15.71 32.27
N THR A 536 -9.00 14.69 32.13
CA THR A 536 -8.33 14.35 30.86
C THR A 536 -9.33 14.01 29.76
N LEU A 537 -10.49 13.41 30.09
CA LEU A 537 -11.55 13.09 29.14
C LEU A 537 -12.06 14.32 28.35
N SER A 538 -12.16 15.49 29.00
CA SER A 538 -12.61 16.71 28.32
C SER A 538 -11.66 17.15 27.19
N PHE A 539 -10.37 16.83 27.30
CA PHE A 539 -9.38 17.07 26.25
C PHE A 539 -9.48 16.03 25.13
N VAL A 540 -9.73 14.76 25.49
CA VAL A 540 -9.94 13.69 24.49
C VAL A 540 -11.24 13.87 23.72
N ARG A 541 -12.27 14.46 24.32
CA ARG A 541 -13.51 14.87 23.62
C ARG A 541 -13.38 16.17 22.82
N CYS A 542 -12.21 16.83 22.90
CA CYS A 542 -11.96 18.12 22.25
C CYS A 542 -12.93 19.23 22.68
N GLU A 543 -13.40 19.19 23.95
CA GLU A 543 -14.34 20.16 24.54
C GLU A 543 -13.63 21.41 25.07
N ARG A 544 -12.30 21.41 25.10
CA ARG A 544 -11.48 22.51 25.63
C ARG A 544 -10.91 23.34 24.48
N GLU A 545 -10.94 24.66 24.65
CA GLU A 545 -10.31 25.58 23.72
C GLU A 545 -8.78 25.37 23.67
N GLY A 546 -8.19 25.48 22.48
CA GLY A 546 -6.75 25.35 22.26
C GLY A 546 -6.23 23.89 22.19
N VAL A 547 -7.10 22.90 22.27
CA VAL A 547 -6.73 21.51 22.01
C VAL A 547 -6.58 21.26 20.51
N ILE A 548 -5.44 20.69 20.10
CA ILE A 548 -5.23 20.27 18.70
C ILE A 548 -6.04 19.00 18.45
N PRO A 549 -7.00 19.00 17.51
CA PRO A 549 -7.80 17.82 17.22
C PRO A 549 -6.97 16.75 16.50
N ALA A 550 -7.28 15.48 16.75
CA ALA A 550 -6.72 14.36 16.01
C ALA A 550 -7.27 14.32 14.58
N THR A 551 -6.42 13.90 13.65
CA THR A 551 -6.80 13.70 12.25
C THR A 551 -7.51 12.35 12.04
N LEU A 552 -8.12 12.14 10.87
CA LEU A 552 -8.85 10.89 10.54
C LEU A 552 -7.99 9.65 10.78
N SER A 553 -6.68 9.72 10.53
CA SER A 553 -5.74 8.61 10.70
C SER A 553 -5.65 8.09 12.14
N MET A 554 -5.87 8.95 13.13
CA MET A 554 -5.65 8.67 14.56
C MET A 554 -6.94 8.62 15.38
N LEU A 555 -8.10 8.88 14.78
CA LEU A 555 -9.37 8.85 15.50
C LEU A 555 -9.64 7.50 16.18
N GLY A 556 -9.14 6.39 15.62
CA GLY A 556 -9.25 5.09 16.26
C GLY A 556 -8.70 5.06 17.68
N TYR A 557 -7.54 5.64 17.92
CA TYR A 557 -6.95 5.70 19.27
C TYR A 557 -7.74 6.62 20.21
N VAL A 558 -8.33 7.69 19.68
CA VAL A 558 -9.21 8.60 20.43
C VAL A 558 -10.47 7.86 20.86
N TYR A 559 -11.11 7.14 19.94
CA TYR A 559 -12.33 6.38 20.22
C TYR A 559 -12.08 5.24 21.21
N ASP A 560 -10.98 4.50 21.05
CA ASP A 560 -10.59 3.44 21.99
C ASP A 560 -10.33 3.99 23.39
N ALA A 561 -9.66 5.15 23.50
CA ALA A 561 -9.42 5.81 24.77
C ALA A 561 -10.72 6.24 25.46
N LEU A 562 -11.67 6.81 24.70
CA LEU A 562 -12.99 7.21 25.20
C LEU A 562 -13.79 6.00 25.67
N ILE A 563 -13.92 4.96 24.85
CA ILE A 563 -14.71 3.75 25.17
C ILE A 563 -14.12 3.04 26.40
N LYS A 564 -12.79 3.00 26.54
CA LYS A 564 -12.11 2.40 27.69
C LYS A 564 -12.36 3.17 28.98
N SER A 565 -12.49 4.50 28.91
CA SER A 565 -12.47 5.38 30.08
C SER A 565 -13.83 5.97 30.47
N ASP A 566 -14.87 5.83 29.62
CA ASP A 566 -16.19 6.43 29.82
C ASP A 566 -17.29 5.51 29.26
N GLU A 567 -18.13 4.99 30.13
CA GLU A 567 -19.26 4.11 29.79
C GLU A 567 -20.27 4.76 28.83
N ASN A 568 -20.35 6.09 28.80
CA ASN A 568 -21.25 6.85 27.95
C ASN A 568 -20.61 7.32 26.63
N ALA A 569 -19.39 6.90 26.32
CA ALA A 569 -18.67 7.36 25.13
C ALA A 569 -19.22 6.78 23.82
N VAL A 570 -19.99 5.69 23.86
CA VAL A 570 -20.47 5.00 22.65
C VAL A 570 -21.27 5.94 21.74
N GLU A 571 -22.24 6.66 22.29
CA GLU A 571 -23.07 7.59 21.51
C GLU A 571 -22.23 8.75 20.94
N PHE A 572 -21.31 9.29 21.75
CA PHE A 572 -20.38 10.33 21.29
C PHE A 572 -19.54 9.86 20.08
N VAL A 573 -18.98 8.65 20.15
CA VAL A 573 -18.17 8.07 19.07
C VAL A 573 -18.99 7.86 17.81
N LEU A 574 -20.20 7.30 17.94
CA LEU A 574 -21.11 7.10 16.81
C LEU A 574 -21.52 8.42 16.15
N ASP A 575 -21.81 9.44 16.94
CA ASP A 575 -22.20 10.76 16.43
C ASP A 575 -21.02 11.48 15.74
N ASP A 576 -19.81 11.35 16.28
CA ASP A 576 -18.61 11.91 15.64
C ASP A 576 -18.31 11.24 14.31
N ILE A 577 -18.44 9.90 14.24
CA ILE A 577 -18.35 9.14 12.98
C ILE A 577 -19.40 9.63 11.99
N ARG A 578 -20.68 9.66 12.39
CA ARG A 578 -21.77 10.13 11.51
C ARG A 578 -21.51 11.53 11.01
N LYS A 579 -21.11 12.45 11.86
CA LYS A 579 -20.83 13.84 11.50
C LYS A 579 -19.70 13.97 10.46
N LYS A 580 -18.56 13.32 10.69
CA LYS A 580 -17.39 13.43 9.81
C LYS A 580 -17.62 12.74 8.46
N TYR A 581 -18.19 11.55 8.49
CA TYR A 581 -18.33 10.73 7.29
C TYR A 581 -19.55 11.12 6.45
N SER A 582 -20.65 11.62 7.06
CA SER A 582 -21.74 12.21 6.29
C SER A 582 -21.29 13.47 5.55
N TYR A 583 -20.45 14.31 6.17
CA TYR A 583 -19.87 15.47 5.50
C TYR A 583 -19.15 15.09 4.20
N MET A 584 -18.31 14.04 4.21
CA MET A 584 -17.65 13.56 3.00
C MET A 584 -18.66 13.05 1.96
N LEU A 585 -19.68 12.27 2.38
CA LEU A 585 -20.72 11.77 1.50
C LEU A 585 -21.56 12.90 0.87
N GLU A 586 -21.88 13.96 1.61
CA GLU A 586 -22.59 15.15 1.14
C GLU A 586 -21.77 15.94 0.11
N LYS A 587 -20.45 15.89 0.21
CA LYS A 587 -19.51 16.45 -0.79
C LYS A 587 -19.28 15.55 -2.00
N GLY A 588 -19.98 14.40 -2.09
CA GLY A 588 -19.93 13.51 -3.23
C GLY A 588 -18.82 12.45 -3.15
N ALA A 589 -18.31 12.15 -1.95
CA ALA A 589 -17.33 11.10 -1.76
C ALA A 589 -17.84 9.75 -2.25
N THR A 590 -17.04 9.07 -3.05
CA THR A 590 -17.27 7.68 -3.51
C THR A 590 -16.31 6.71 -2.83
N SER A 591 -15.36 7.23 -2.10
CA SER A 591 -14.41 6.63 -1.18
C SER A 591 -14.09 7.65 -0.08
N PHE A 592 -13.57 7.23 1.06
CA PHE A 592 -13.25 8.16 2.15
C PHE A 592 -11.81 8.68 2.05
N TRP A 593 -11.65 9.93 2.45
CA TRP A 593 -10.51 10.79 2.16
C TRP A 593 -9.37 10.63 3.17
N GLU A 594 -8.20 11.10 2.79
CA GLU A 594 -7.01 11.17 3.65
C GLU A 594 -7.23 12.08 4.86
N THR A 595 -7.79 13.26 4.60
CA THR A 595 -8.13 14.26 5.60
C THR A 595 -9.58 14.71 5.45
N ILE A 596 -10.12 15.37 6.47
CA ILE A 596 -11.49 15.89 6.41
C ILE A 596 -11.68 17.00 5.36
N ASN A 597 -10.61 17.69 4.97
CA ASN A 597 -10.62 18.73 3.97
C ASN A 597 -10.48 18.19 2.53
N GLY A 598 -10.18 16.89 2.38
CA GLY A 598 -10.08 16.19 1.10
C GLY A 598 -9.03 16.80 0.17
N ASP A 599 -9.43 17.03 -1.07
CA ASP A 599 -8.55 17.53 -2.15
C ASP A 599 -7.92 18.89 -1.89
N SER A 600 -8.46 19.69 -0.98
CA SER A 600 -7.92 21.03 -0.67
C SER A 600 -6.64 20.99 0.18
N ASP A 601 -6.39 19.91 0.91
CA ASP A 601 -5.18 19.76 1.70
C ASP A 601 -3.94 19.49 0.81
N PHE A 602 -2.77 19.64 1.39
CA PHE A 602 -1.47 19.41 0.74
C PHE A 602 -1.30 20.19 -0.57
N ALA A 603 -1.78 21.47 -0.61
CA ALA A 603 -1.76 22.32 -1.80
C ALA A 603 -2.56 21.76 -2.99
N ASN A 604 -3.77 21.34 -2.73
CA ASN A 604 -4.70 20.66 -3.65
C ASN A 604 -4.15 19.30 -4.14
N ALA A 605 -3.60 18.53 -3.22
CA ALA A 605 -3.06 17.21 -3.45
C ALA A 605 -3.57 16.13 -2.47
N GLY A 606 -4.52 16.47 -1.60
CA GLY A 606 -5.11 15.53 -0.66
C GLY A 606 -5.79 14.38 -1.40
N SER A 607 -5.58 13.14 -0.93
CA SER A 607 -6.19 11.96 -1.55
C SER A 607 -7.66 11.83 -1.16
N LEU A 608 -8.51 11.51 -2.15
CA LEU A 608 -9.94 11.25 -1.96
C LEU A 608 -10.24 9.76 -1.72
N CYS A 609 -9.20 8.93 -1.63
CA CYS A 609 -9.28 7.52 -1.24
C CYS A 609 -8.09 7.16 -0.36
N HIS A 610 -8.32 6.92 0.93
CA HIS A 610 -7.24 6.57 1.86
C HIS A 610 -7.67 5.44 2.81
N GLY A 611 -6.84 4.41 2.91
CA GLY A 611 -7.18 3.16 3.60
C GLY A 611 -7.49 3.31 5.09
N TRP A 612 -6.81 4.22 5.81
CA TRP A 612 -7.11 4.47 7.23
C TRP A 612 -8.52 5.02 7.49
N SER A 613 -9.14 5.66 6.48
CA SER A 613 -10.50 6.21 6.61
C SER A 613 -11.60 5.14 6.48
N ALA A 614 -11.24 3.85 6.42
CA ALA A 614 -12.17 2.74 6.53
C ALA A 614 -12.60 2.45 7.99
N MET A 615 -12.08 3.16 8.97
CA MET A 615 -12.33 2.94 10.42
C MET A 615 -13.82 2.84 10.85
N PRO A 616 -14.81 3.45 10.19
CA PRO A 616 -16.21 3.22 10.54
C PRO A 616 -16.63 1.75 10.54
N ILE A 617 -16.02 0.88 9.71
CA ILE A 617 -16.32 -0.56 9.71
C ILE A 617 -16.12 -1.15 11.10
N TYR A 618 -14.97 -0.87 11.72
CA TYR A 618 -14.59 -1.40 13.03
C TYR A 618 -15.53 -0.95 14.14
N TYR A 619 -15.88 0.32 14.19
CA TYR A 619 -16.70 0.89 15.26
C TYR A 619 -18.18 0.60 15.09
N LEU A 620 -18.74 0.68 13.88
CA LEU A 620 -20.17 0.38 13.65
C LEU A 620 -20.50 -1.08 13.97
N ASN A 621 -19.60 -2.02 13.65
CA ASN A 621 -19.82 -3.43 14.00
C ASN A 621 -19.79 -3.71 15.51
N ARG A 622 -19.07 -2.92 16.29
CA ARG A 622 -18.88 -3.15 17.72
C ARG A 622 -19.84 -2.36 18.61
N LEU A 623 -20.29 -1.22 18.13
CA LEU A 623 -21.04 -0.27 18.96
C LEU A 623 -22.55 -0.28 18.67
N LEU A 624 -23.00 -0.82 17.53
CA LEU A 624 -24.41 -1.03 17.19
C LEU A 624 -24.84 -2.46 17.43
#